data_d1b811c7d32a48d31e86f938a7d11dde
#
_entry.id   d1b811c7d32a48d31e86f938a7d11dde
#
_cell.length_a   1.000
_cell.length_b   1.000
_cell.length_c   1.000
_cell.angle_alpha   90.00
_cell.angle_beta   90.00
_cell.angle_gamma   90.00
#
_symmetry.space_group_name_H-M   'P 1'
#
loop_
_entity.id
_entity.type
_entity.pdbx_description
1 polymer ?
#
loop_
_entity_poly.entity_id
_entity_poly.type
_entity_poly.pdbx_seq_one_letter_code
_entity_poly.pdbx_strand_id
1 'polypeptide(L)'
;MNTSRMSAEEILDGVQAALVEWLPESDGVRVDMTAVGMGLYGERDTTLTMLDGVVKRIRPPRSSRFGVDDLRRAMVEPGRGAWTWAHLWMEVDELVLHTEFDWDRRQEFFGEALPGS
;
A
#
# COMPACT_ATOMS: atom_id res chain seq x y z
N MET A 1 7.79 7.54 27.51
CA MET A 1 6.92 7.71 27.09
C MET A 1 6.78 7.36 25.85
N ASN A 2 5.99 6.96 25.59
CA ASN A 2 5.83 6.52 24.48
C ASN A 2 5.67 7.38 23.46
N THR A 3 6.11 7.18 22.46
CA THR A 3 5.91 8.00 21.43
C THR A 3 4.70 7.64 20.78
N SER A 4 4.11 8.37 20.11
CA SER A 4 2.90 8.09 19.47
C SER A 4 3.05 7.47 18.12
N ARG A 5 4.21 6.98 17.79
CA ARG A 5 4.40 6.38 16.48
C ARG A 5 3.68 5.04 16.39
N MET A 6 2.89 4.86 15.36
CA MET A 6 2.12 3.64 15.18
C MET A 6 3.01 2.51 14.66
N SER A 7 2.70 1.30 15.06
CA SER A 7 3.37 0.13 14.52
C SER A 7 2.81 -0.19 13.15
N ALA A 8 3.52 -1.03 12.40
CA ALA A 8 3.04 -1.46 11.08
C ALA A 8 1.69 -2.15 11.21
N GLU A 9 1.51 -2.97 12.25
CA GLU A 9 0.27 -3.68 12.45
C GLU A 9 -0.88 -2.70 12.67
N GLU A 10 -0.67 -1.66 13.44
CA GLU A 10 -1.70 -0.66 13.69
C GLU A 10 -2.06 0.10 12.40
N ILE A 11 -1.06 0.41 11.60
CA ILE A 11 -1.30 1.11 10.33
C ILE A 11 -2.13 0.22 9.41
N LEU A 12 -1.76 -1.04 9.28
CA LEU A 12 -2.46 -1.96 8.38
C LEU A 12 -3.87 -2.29 8.90
N ASP A 13 -4.06 -2.38 10.22
CA ASP A 13 -5.38 -2.61 10.79
C ASP A 13 -6.30 -1.42 10.47
N GLY A 14 -5.77 -0.22 10.51
CA GLY A 14 -6.55 0.96 10.15
C GLY A 14 -6.97 0.96 8.68
N VAL A 15 -6.06 0.54 7.81
CA VAL A 15 -6.37 0.45 6.38
C VAL A 15 -7.46 -0.61 6.17
N GLN A 16 -7.34 -1.76 6.81
CA GLN A 16 -8.34 -2.82 6.68
C GLN A 16 -9.71 -2.36 7.17
N ALA A 17 -9.78 -1.74 8.33
CA ALA A 17 -11.04 -1.29 8.88
C ALA A 17 -11.74 -0.30 7.95
N ALA A 18 -10.98 0.62 7.37
CA ALA A 18 -11.54 1.61 6.48
C ALA A 18 -12.04 0.98 5.19
N LEU A 19 -11.29 0.04 4.63
CA LEU A 19 -11.66 -0.58 3.37
C LEU A 19 -12.85 -1.53 3.54
N VAL A 20 -12.97 -2.19 4.68
CA VAL A 20 -14.11 -3.07 4.95
C VAL A 20 -15.42 -2.29 4.88
N GLU A 21 -15.42 -1.04 5.34
CA GLU A 21 -16.62 -0.22 5.30
C GLU A 21 -16.81 0.41 3.93
N TRP A 22 -15.73 0.76 3.26
CA TRP A 22 -15.82 1.52 2.03
C TRP A 22 -16.03 0.67 0.77
N LEU A 23 -15.35 -0.47 0.68
CA LEU A 23 -15.34 -1.24 -0.56
C LEU A 23 -16.74 -1.70 -1.00
N PRO A 24 -17.58 -2.22 -0.10
CA PRO A 24 -18.91 -2.63 -0.54
C PRO A 24 -19.77 -1.47 -1.04
N GLU A 25 -19.50 -0.25 -0.56
CA GLU A 25 -20.26 0.92 -0.98
C GLU A 25 -19.74 1.51 -2.27
N SER A 26 -18.57 1.06 -2.73
CA SER A 26 -17.92 1.67 -3.88
C SER A 26 -18.41 1.14 -5.22
N ASP A 27 -19.20 0.08 -5.20
CA ASP A 27 -19.64 -0.64 -6.41
C ASP A 27 -18.49 -1.39 -7.07
N GLY A 28 -17.31 -1.40 -6.51
CA GLY A 28 -16.19 -2.17 -7.01
C GLY A 28 -16.14 -3.54 -6.38
N VAL A 29 -15.38 -4.45 -6.97
CA VAL A 29 -15.22 -5.80 -6.46
C VAL A 29 -13.83 -6.03 -5.86
N ARG A 30 -12.89 -5.15 -6.15
CA ARG A 30 -11.52 -5.30 -5.63
C ARG A 30 -10.83 -3.95 -5.64
N VAL A 31 -10.11 -3.68 -4.57
CA VAL A 31 -9.26 -2.49 -4.49
C VAL A 31 -7.82 -2.93 -4.34
N ASP A 32 -6.91 -2.28 -5.06
CA ASP A 32 -5.49 -2.55 -5.00
C ASP A 32 -4.76 -1.24 -4.69
N MET A 33 -3.87 -1.28 -3.73
CA MET A 33 -3.05 -0.13 -3.37
C MET A 33 -1.59 -0.55 -3.50
N THR A 34 -0.83 0.17 -4.31
CA THR A 34 0.60 -0.10 -4.43
C THR A 34 1.38 1.09 -3.90
N ALA A 35 2.53 0.82 -3.34
CA ALA A 35 3.39 1.86 -2.80
C ALA A 35 4.83 1.55 -3.16
N VAL A 36 5.55 2.60 -3.53
CA VAL A 36 6.97 2.49 -3.85
C VAL A 36 7.69 3.46 -2.95
N GLY A 37 8.80 3.03 -2.35
CA GLY A 37 9.58 3.91 -1.49
C GLY A 37 11.07 3.70 -1.70
N MET A 38 11.82 4.80 -1.74
CA MET A 38 13.24 4.72 -1.88
C MET A 38 13.84 5.98 -1.29
N GLY A 39 14.62 5.83 -0.25
CA GLY A 39 15.19 6.98 0.44
C GLY A 39 14.09 7.84 1.03
N LEU A 40 14.06 9.10 0.64
CA LEU A 40 13.03 10.01 1.10
C LEU A 40 11.84 10.06 0.14
N TYR A 41 11.88 9.27 -0.93
CA TYR A 41 10.82 9.27 -1.92
C TYR A 41 9.79 8.19 -1.61
N GLY A 42 8.54 8.53 -1.73
CA GLY A 42 7.47 7.55 -1.54
C GLY A 42 6.29 7.90 -2.43
N GLU A 43 5.68 6.88 -3.04
CA GLU A 43 4.57 7.09 -3.95
C GLU A 43 3.52 6.03 -3.75
N ARG A 44 2.26 6.39 -3.89
CA ARG A 44 1.15 5.45 -3.77
C ARG A 44 0.25 5.56 -4.97
N ASP A 45 -0.36 4.44 -5.33
CA ASP A 45 -1.33 4.40 -6.40
C ASP A 45 -2.46 3.45 -5.98
N THR A 46 -3.69 3.80 -6.28
CA THR A 46 -4.83 2.99 -5.89
C THR A 46 -5.74 2.78 -7.09
N THR A 47 -6.16 1.53 -7.30
CA THR A 47 -7.08 1.20 -8.38
C THR A 47 -8.27 0.44 -7.82
N LEU A 48 -9.43 0.62 -8.45
CA LEU A 48 -10.66 -0.08 -8.10
C LEU A 48 -11.09 -0.88 -9.33
N THR A 49 -11.26 -2.19 -9.16
CA THR A 49 -11.74 -3.05 -10.23
C THR A 49 -13.24 -3.21 -10.08
N MET A 50 -13.97 -2.97 -11.15
CA MET A 50 -15.43 -3.05 -11.15
C MET A 50 -15.86 -4.45 -11.55
N LEU A 51 -17.14 -4.74 -11.36
CA LEU A 51 -17.68 -6.06 -11.65
C LEU A 51 -17.47 -6.46 -13.11
N ASP A 52 -17.51 -5.52 -14.03
CA ASP A 52 -17.34 -5.79 -15.45
C ASP A 52 -15.85 -5.89 -15.85
N GLY A 53 -14.95 -5.81 -14.89
CA GLY A 53 -13.52 -5.92 -15.16
C GLY A 53 -12.82 -4.60 -15.45
N VAL A 54 -13.55 -3.51 -15.52
CA VAL A 54 -12.93 -2.21 -15.74
C VAL A 54 -12.14 -1.81 -14.50
N VAL A 55 -10.93 -1.33 -14.69
CA VAL A 55 -10.06 -0.88 -13.61
C VAL A 55 -9.97 0.63 -13.66
N LYS A 56 -10.27 1.28 -12.55
CA LYS A 56 -10.24 2.73 -12.46
C LYS A 56 -9.18 3.15 -11.45
N ARG A 57 -8.44 4.20 -11.78
CA ARG A 57 -7.52 4.77 -10.81
C ARG A 57 -8.32 5.70 -9.94
N ILE A 58 -8.23 5.53 -8.62
CA ILE A 58 -9.07 6.27 -7.69
C ILE A 58 -8.26 6.84 -6.54
N ARG A 59 -8.90 7.67 -5.76
CA ARG A 59 -8.35 8.16 -4.51
C ARG A 59 -9.10 7.44 -3.40
N PRO A 60 -8.44 6.65 -2.58
CA PRO A 60 -9.13 5.91 -1.52
C PRO A 60 -9.65 6.86 -0.44
N PRO A 61 -10.58 6.42 0.41
CA PRO A 61 -11.06 7.26 1.49
C PRO A 61 -9.90 7.65 2.39
N ARG A 62 -10.00 8.83 2.96
CA ARG A 62 -8.90 9.38 3.75
C ARG A 62 -8.48 8.43 4.86
N SER A 63 -9.44 7.78 5.50
CA SER A 63 -9.14 6.90 6.62
C SER A 63 -8.39 5.63 6.24
N SER A 64 -8.41 5.26 4.96
CA SER A 64 -7.66 4.08 4.52
C SER A 64 -6.28 4.45 4.00
N ARG A 65 -5.95 5.74 3.95
CA ARG A 65 -4.64 6.14 3.47
C ARG A 65 -3.61 5.91 4.54
N PHE A 66 -2.41 5.64 4.13
CA PHE A 66 -1.32 5.47 5.07
C PHE A 66 -0.13 6.25 4.53
N GLY A 67 0.75 6.68 5.41
CA GLY A 67 1.99 7.30 4.99
C GLY A 67 2.95 6.22 4.55
N VAL A 68 3.38 6.29 3.29
CA VAL A 68 4.35 5.33 2.77
C VAL A 68 5.60 5.34 3.65
N ASP A 69 6.04 6.53 4.02
CA ASP A 69 7.24 6.67 4.83
C ASP A 69 7.04 6.09 6.23
N ASP A 70 5.86 6.30 6.81
CA ASP A 70 5.58 5.78 8.14
C ASP A 70 5.54 4.26 8.14
N LEU A 71 4.92 3.66 7.14
CA LEU A 71 4.85 2.20 7.05
C LEU A 71 6.22 1.61 6.80
N ARG A 72 7.00 2.22 5.91
CA ARG A 72 8.35 1.75 5.65
C ARG A 72 9.21 1.80 6.91
N ARG A 73 9.08 2.89 7.68
CA ARG A 73 9.88 3.04 8.88
C ARG A 73 9.47 2.02 9.94
N ALA A 74 8.18 1.73 10.04
CA ALA A 74 7.68 0.77 11.01
C ALA A 74 8.09 -0.66 10.67
N MET A 75 8.43 -0.93 9.40
CA MET A 75 8.75 -2.27 8.93
C MET A 75 10.23 -2.48 8.64
N VAL A 76 11.09 -1.58 9.10
CA VAL A 76 12.52 -1.74 8.87
C VAL A 76 13.01 -3.02 9.57
N GLU A 77 13.77 -3.83 8.84
CA GLU A 77 14.31 -5.06 9.37
C GLU A 77 15.82 -4.97 9.47
N PRO A 78 16.41 -5.46 10.56
CA PRO A 78 17.87 -5.45 10.69
C PRO A 78 18.49 -6.22 9.53
N GLY A 79 19.43 -5.61 8.86
CA GLY A 79 20.13 -6.24 7.76
C GLY A 79 19.46 -6.07 6.40
N ARG A 80 18.16 -5.72 6.37
CA ARG A 80 17.47 -5.52 5.10
C ARG A 80 17.04 -4.09 4.90
N GLY A 81 16.85 -3.33 5.97
CA GLY A 81 16.39 -1.96 5.87
C GLY A 81 14.91 -1.88 5.57
N ALA A 82 14.50 -0.88 4.80
CA ALA A 82 13.10 -0.64 4.49
C ALA A 82 12.74 -1.26 3.15
N TRP A 83 11.48 -1.68 3.02
CA TRP A 83 11.01 -2.24 1.76
C TRP A 83 10.98 -1.15 0.68
N THR A 84 11.04 -1.58 -0.58
CA THR A 84 10.99 -0.66 -1.71
C THR A 84 9.67 -0.75 -2.45
N TRP A 85 8.87 -1.79 -2.22
CA TRP A 85 7.60 -1.96 -2.91
C TRP A 85 6.62 -2.66 -1.98
N ALA A 86 5.37 -2.26 -2.07
CA ALA A 86 4.31 -2.89 -1.30
C ALA A 86 3.03 -2.93 -2.14
N HIS A 87 2.26 -3.99 -1.95
CA HIS A 87 0.96 -4.14 -2.60
C HIS A 87 -0.03 -4.60 -1.53
N LEU A 88 -1.10 -3.84 -1.37
CA LEU A 88 -2.15 -4.15 -0.42
C LEU A 88 -3.43 -4.28 -1.24
N TRP A 89 -4.25 -5.30 -0.98
CA TRP A 89 -5.48 -5.44 -1.74
C TRP A 89 -6.57 -6.11 -0.91
N MET A 90 -7.82 -5.89 -1.34
CA MET A 90 -8.97 -6.49 -0.68
C MET A 90 -10.02 -6.79 -1.74
N GLU A 91 -10.66 -7.95 -1.63
CA GLU A 91 -11.77 -8.32 -2.51
C GLU A 91 -13.08 -8.21 -1.71
N VAL A 92 -14.13 -7.74 -2.38
CA VAL A 92 -15.37 -7.41 -1.70
C VAL A 92 -16.07 -8.64 -1.11
N ASP A 93 -15.86 -9.81 -1.70
CA ASP A 93 -16.50 -11.03 -1.21
C ASP A 93 -15.72 -11.65 -0.05
N GLU A 94 -14.56 -11.12 0.28
CA GLU A 94 -13.76 -11.67 1.35
C GLU A 94 -13.53 -10.64 2.46
N LEU A 95 -13.31 -9.40 2.11
CA LEU A 95 -13.10 -8.28 3.03
C LEU A 95 -11.95 -8.51 4.01
N VAL A 96 -10.88 -9.10 3.50
CA VAL A 96 -9.66 -9.30 4.27
C VAL A 96 -8.54 -8.57 3.54
N LEU A 97 -7.74 -7.81 4.25
CA LEU A 97 -6.62 -7.09 3.66
C LEU A 97 -5.46 -8.05 3.43
N HIS A 98 -5.03 -8.17 2.19
CA HIS A 98 -3.85 -8.94 1.83
C HIS A 98 -2.70 -7.97 1.61
N THR A 99 -1.49 -8.40 1.95
CA THR A 99 -0.32 -7.54 1.82
C THR A 99 0.85 -8.32 1.25
N GLU A 100 1.67 -7.63 0.50
CA GLU A 100 2.88 -8.21 -0.04
C GLU A 100 3.94 -7.13 -0.05
N PHE A 101 5.14 -7.42 0.41
CA PHE A 101 6.22 -6.44 0.48
C PHE A 101 7.47 -7.01 -0.17
N ASP A 102 8.28 -6.14 -0.76
CA ASP A 102 9.50 -6.57 -1.39
C ASP A 102 10.59 -5.54 -1.10
N TRP A 103 11.78 -6.00 -0.80
CA TRP A 103 12.89 -5.13 -0.45
C TRP A 103 13.84 -4.90 -1.63
N ASP A 104 13.65 -5.64 -2.73
CA ASP A 104 14.60 -5.62 -3.83
C ASP A 104 14.01 -5.22 -5.19
N ARG A 105 12.85 -4.61 -5.20
CA ARG A 105 12.20 -4.29 -6.47
C ARG A 105 12.57 -2.95 -7.06
N ARG A 106 13.56 -2.26 -6.46
CA ARG A 106 13.86 -0.92 -6.94
C ARG A 106 14.25 -0.89 -8.40
N GLN A 107 14.91 -1.93 -8.92
CA GLN A 107 15.30 -1.93 -10.30
C GLN A 107 14.12 -2.02 -11.25
N GLU A 108 13.04 -2.65 -10.83
CA GLU A 108 11.87 -2.75 -11.68
C GLU A 108 11.20 -1.39 -11.88
N PHE A 109 11.37 -0.49 -10.92
CA PHE A 109 10.70 0.80 -10.99
C PHE A 109 11.62 1.93 -11.44
N PHE A 110 12.92 1.80 -11.20
CA PHE A 110 13.83 2.90 -11.45
C PHE A 110 14.95 2.58 -12.43
N GLY A 111 15.17 1.31 -12.72
CA GLY A 111 16.34 0.89 -13.47
C GLY A 111 16.47 1.54 -14.82
N GLU A 112 15.38 1.54 -15.58
CA GLU A 112 15.46 2.07 -16.93
C GLU A 112 15.52 3.57 -16.93
N ALA A 113 15.09 4.20 -15.87
CA ALA A 113 15.13 5.63 -15.80
C ALA A 113 16.46 6.14 -15.30
N LEU A 114 17.34 5.25 -14.85
CA LEU A 114 18.60 5.67 -14.28
C LEU A 114 19.68 5.64 -15.34
N PRO A 115 20.35 6.74 -15.57
CA PRO A 115 21.43 6.76 -16.57
C PRO A 115 22.50 5.77 -16.17
N GLY A 116 23.02 5.07 -17.15
CA GLY A 116 24.08 4.14 -16.88
C GLY A 116 23.64 2.81 -16.31
N SER A 117 22.37 2.60 -16.21
CA SER A 117 21.86 1.36 -15.68
C SER A 117 21.82 0.30 -16.75
#